data_cb0cb8e3df10b04ed6f0c9d8c4e7cafa
#
_entry.id   cb0cb8e3df10b04ed6f0c9d8c4e7cafa
#
_cell.length_a   1.000
_cell.length_b   1.000
_cell.length_c   1.000
_cell.angle_alpha   90.00
_cell.angle_beta   90.00
_cell.angle_gamma   90.00
#
_symmetry.space_group_name_H-M   'P 1'
#
loop_
_entity.id
_entity.type
_entity.pdbx_description
1 polymer ?
#
loop_
_entity_poly.entity_id
_entity_poly.type
_entity_poly.pdbx_seq_one_letter_code
_entity_poly.pdbx_strand_id
1 'polypeptide(L)' 'MKVLKVKQVATEINVSVPQVYKLVSLGRFPKPIKLGERGSGWLTSEIDAWLQSRVDERDEEAVNV' A
#
# COMPACT_ATOMS: atom_id res chain seq x y z
N MET A 1 16.09 3.42 4.28
CA MET A 1 14.69 2.97 4.23
C MET A 1 13.81 3.89 5.05
N LYS A 2 12.66 4.21 4.54
CA LYS A 2 11.70 5.05 5.25
C LYS A 2 10.44 4.26 5.54
N VAL A 3 9.89 4.43 6.74
CA VAL A 3 8.69 3.73 7.18
C VAL A 3 7.57 4.74 7.36
N LEU A 4 6.37 4.40 6.91
CA LEU A 4 5.18 5.22 7.05
C LEU A 4 4.17 4.54 7.95
N LYS A 5 3.51 5.32 8.79
CA LYS A 5 2.37 4.84 9.59
C LYS A 5 1.12 4.80 8.72
N VAL A 6 0.10 4.09 9.21
CA VAL A 6 -1.12 3.87 8.44
C VAL A 6 -1.78 5.16 7.94
N LYS A 7 -1.79 6.21 8.73
CA LYS A 7 -2.36 7.49 8.29
C LYS A 7 -1.59 8.09 7.12
N GLN A 8 -0.26 7.98 7.16
CA GLN A 8 0.60 8.46 6.09
C GLN A 8 0.41 7.63 4.83
N VAL A 9 0.29 6.29 4.98
CA VAL A 9 0.02 5.39 3.87
C VAL A 9 -1.31 5.75 3.22
N ALA A 10 -2.36 5.92 4.01
CA ALA A 10 -3.68 6.27 3.52
C ALA A 10 -3.65 7.57 2.71
N THR A 11 -2.93 8.57 3.20
CA THR A 11 -2.74 9.83 2.48
C THR A 11 -2.00 9.62 1.18
N GLU A 12 -0.94 8.82 1.20
CA GLU A 12 -0.07 8.58 0.05
C GLU A 12 -0.81 7.90 -1.10
N ILE A 13 -1.65 6.92 -0.78
CA ILE A 13 -2.43 6.20 -1.80
C ILE A 13 -3.85 6.74 -1.95
N ASN A 14 -4.17 7.81 -1.21
CA ASN A 14 -5.43 8.57 -1.32
C ASN A 14 -6.67 7.73 -1.01
N VAL A 15 -6.62 6.99 0.08
CA VAL A 15 -7.77 6.21 0.58
C VAL A 15 -7.93 6.46 2.08
N SER A 16 -9.00 5.91 2.68
CA SER A 16 -9.20 6.00 4.12
C SER A 16 -8.35 4.97 4.85
N VAL A 17 -8.11 5.19 6.15
CA VAL A 17 -7.39 4.22 6.99
C VAL A 17 -8.09 2.85 7.01
N PRO A 18 -9.42 2.76 7.21
CA PRO A 18 -10.10 1.47 7.13
C PRO A 18 -9.90 0.76 5.78
N GLN A 19 -9.81 1.53 4.69
CA GLN A 19 -9.60 0.96 3.36
C GLN A 19 -8.21 0.31 3.25
N VAL A 20 -7.19 0.91 3.87
CA VAL A 20 -5.84 0.31 3.89
C VAL A 20 -5.90 -1.07 4.56
N TYR A 21 -6.53 -1.16 5.73
CA TYR A 21 -6.65 -2.43 6.45
C TYR A 21 -7.47 -3.46 5.67
N LYS A 22 -8.51 -3.01 4.99
CA LYS A 22 -9.31 -3.88 4.15
C LYS A 22 -8.47 -4.47 3.00
N LEU A 23 -7.68 -3.65 2.35
CA LEU A 23 -6.80 -4.11 1.28
C LEU A 23 -5.79 -5.14 1.79
N VAL A 24 -5.25 -4.91 2.99
CA VAL A 24 -4.33 -5.87 3.62
C VAL A 24 -5.05 -7.20 3.87
N SER A 25 -6.25 -7.15 4.42
CA SER A 25 -7.01 -8.37 4.75
C SER A 25 -7.40 -9.17 3.51
N LEU A 26 -7.57 -8.49 2.37
CA LEU A 26 -7.88 -9.15 1.10
C LEU A 26 -6.63 -9.67 0.37
N GLY A 27 -5.45 -9.46 0.95
CA GLY A 27 -4.21 -9.84 0.31
C GLY A 27 -3.82 -8.97 -0.89
N ARG A 28 -4.38 -7.77 -0.98
CA ARG A 28 -4.17 -6.86 -2.11
C ARG A 28 -3.24 -5.70 -1.82
N PHE A 29 -2.66 -5.67 -0.63
CA PHE A 29 -1.74 -4.63 -0.21
C PHE A 29 -0.69 -5.26 0.70
N PRO A 30 0.55 -4.75 0.71
CA PRO A 30 1.59 -5.31 1.55
C PRO A 30 1.20 -5.29 3.02
N LYS A 31 1.55 -6.35 3.75
CA LYS A 31 1.31 -6.41 5.18
C LYS A 31 2.25 -5.46 5.91
N PRO A 32 1.78 -4.82 6.99
CA PRO A 32 2.65 -3.94 7.76
C PRO A 32 3.75 -4.71 8.47
N ILE A 33 4.88 -4.06 8.68
CA ILE A 33 5.96 -4.61 9.50
C ILE A 33 5.77 -4.12 10.93
N LYS A 34 6.12 -4.96 11.88
CA LYS A 34 6.07 -4.59 13.29
C LYS A 34 7.30 -3.79 13.67
N LEU A 35 7.08 -2.64 14.33
CA LEU A 35 8.12 -1.73 14.72
C LEU A 35 8.37 -1.73 16.24
N GLY A 36 7.90 -2.77 16.90
CA GLY A 36 7.97 -2.90 18.35
C GLY A 36 6.68 -3.47 18.88
N GLU A 37 6.43 -3.32 20.18
CA GLU A 37 5.24 -3.92 20.81
C GLU A 37 3.93 -3.31 20.32
N ARG A 38 3.93 -2.03 19.97
CA ARG A 38 2.71 -1.29 19.62
C ARG A 38 2.77 -0.59 18.28
N GLY A 39 3.92 -0.63 17.62
CA GLY A 39 4.08 0.08 16.36
C GLY A 39 4.02 -0.86 15.18
N SER A 40 3.43 -0.39 14.10
CA SER A 40 3.50 -1.06 12.81
C SER A 40 3.55 0.00 11.72
N GLY A 41 4.09 -0.38 10.56
CA GLY A 41 4.20 0.55 9.46
C GLY A 41 4.55 -0.17 8.17
N TRP A 42 4.69 0.60 7.12
CA TRP A 42 5.00 0.08 5.79
C TRP A 42 6.25 0.74 5.25
N LEU A 43 7.07 -0.01 4.55
CA LEU A 43 8.22 0.56 3.86
C LEU A 43 7.74 1.37 2.65
N THR A 44 8.33 2.55 2.45
CA THR A 44 7.99 3.39 1.29
C THR A 44 8.26 2.65 -0.02
N SER A 45 9.32 1.84 -0.08
CA SER A 45 9.65 1.05 -1.27
C SER A 45 8.54 0.07 -1.63
N GLU A 46 7.89 -0.54 -0.63
CA GLU A 46 6.78 -1.46 -0.87
C GLU A 46 5.54 -0.73 -1.36
N ILE A 47 5.27 0.45 -0.81
CA ILE A 47 4.16 1.28 -1.25
C ILE A 47 4.37 1.74 -2.69
N ASP A 48 5.57 2.17 -3.02
CA ASP A 48 5.92 2.59 -4.38
C ASP A 48 5.77 1.43 -5.37
N ALA A 49 6.22 0.23 -4.99
CA ALA A 49 6.07 -0.96 -5.82
C ALA A 49 4.59 -1.32 -6.02
N TRP A 50 3.78 -1.18 -4.97
CA TRP A 50 2.35 -1.45 -5.07
C TRP A 50 1.67 -0.46 -6.02
N LEU A 51 1.99 0.83 -5.90
CA LEU A 51 1.47 1.84 -6.81
C LEU A 51 1.90 1.56 -8.24
N GLN A 52 3.15 1.15 -8.45
CA GLN A 52 3.64 0.81 -9.79
C GLN A 52 2.86 -0.38 -10.36
N SER A 53 2.54 -1.38 -9.53
CA SER A 53 1.73 -2.52 -9.99
C SER A 53 0.32 -2.09 -10.41
N ARG A 54 -0.25 -1.07 -9.76
CA ARG A 54 -1.56 -0.53 -10.15
C ARG A 54 -1.47 0.18 -11.51
N VAL A 55 -0.40 0.91 -11.71
CA VAL A 55 -0.13 1.58 -12.99
C VAL A 55 0.03 0.56 -14.11
N ASP A 56 0.82 -0.49 -13.84
CA ASP A 56 1.07 -1.55 -14.83
C ASP A 56 -0.21 -2.28 -15.23
N GLU A 57 -1.08 -2.57 -14.26
CA GLU A 57 -2.38 -3.20 -14.53
C GLU A 57 -3.26 -2.31 -15.41
N ARG A 58 -3.30 -1.02 -15.11
CA ARG A 58 -4.06 -0.05 -15.93
C ARG A 58 -3.54 -0.04 -17.37
N ASP A 59 -2.23 -0.03 -17.52
CA ASP A 59 -1.58 0.04 -18.82
C ASP A 59 -1.80 -1.25 -19.62
N GLU A 60 -1.79 -2.40 -18.97
CA GLU A 60 -2.13 -3.68 -19.59
C GLU A 60 -3.57 -3.69 -20.11
N GLU A 61 -4.52 -3.21 -19.30
CA GLU A 61 -5.92 -3.10 -19.70
C GLU A 61 -6.08 -2.18 -20.90
N ALA A 62 -5.37 -1.06 -20.93
CA ALA A 62 -5.41 -0.12 -22.03
C ALA A 62 -4.88 -0.73 -23.33
N VAL A 63 -3.86 -1.58 -23.22
CA VAL A 63 -3.26 -2.25 -24.40
C VAL A 63 -4.19 -3.33 -24.96
N ASN A 64 -4.99 -3.95 -24.13
CA ASN A 64 -5.89 -5.03 -24.53
C ASN A 64 -7.22 -4.56 -25.13
N VAL A 65 -7.40 -3.28 -25.25
CA VAL A 65 -8.57 -2.67 -25.90
C VAL A 65 -8.30 -2.43 -27.41
#